data_b93dd5a87026064ac3af172cab6de451
#
_entry.id   b93dd5a87026064ac3af172cab6de451
#
_cell.length_a   1.000
_cell.length_b   1.000
_cell.length_c   1.000
_cell.angle_alpha   90.00
_cell.angle_beta   90.00
_cell.angle_gamma   90.00
#
_symmetry.space_group_name_H-M   'P 1'
#
loop_
_entity.id
_entity.type
_entity.pdbx_description
1 polymer ?
#
loop_
_entity_poly.entity_id
_entity_poly.type
_entity_poly.pdbx_seq_one_letter_code
_entity_poly.pdbx_strand_id
1 'polypeptide(L)'
;MTSAVDGLKQRFMAMSQPDADGVYRNGAAKRKARTDLAMGNLTQLWNEACETVSFDVPATGIGLGAVGSLARGQVGPSSDLDLVVIYEPHALTDQQLNELANKLWYPIWDSGLDLDQSVRTVAQCEAVTDRDLPAAMGWLDVVPIAGDTGLIESTAVSILERWRKAARKRLSELLGSAKSRLDEFGRMAYINQPDIKEARGGLRDSVLVSALAASWLADRPHGTYDDAVERLLDVRDCIHLVAGKDTNMLLSPYQAKVAAMLGLTDPTLPDLSLIPI
;
A
#
# COMPACT_ATOMS: atom_id res chain seq x y z
N MET A 1 -14.61 -15.44 -20.22
CA MET A 1 -13.39 -15.97 -19.56
C MET A 1 -13.31 -15.33 -18.18
N THR A 2 -12.98 -16.10 -17.17
CA THR A 2 -12.78 -15.61 -15.80
C THR A 2 -11.46 -14.83 -15.77
N SER A 3 -11.47 -13.59 -15.29
CA SER A 3 -10.24 -12.78 -15.22
C SER A 3 -9.28 -13.30 -14.15
N ALA A 4 -7.99 -13.05 -14.31
CA ALA A 4 -6.95 -13.40 -13.33
C ALA A 4 -7.23 -12.88 -11.91
N VAL A 5 -7.92 -11.75 -11.79
CA VAL A 5 -8.24 -11.10 -10.50
C VAL A 5 -9.58 -11.52 -9.90
N ASP A 6 -10.35 -12.37 -10.59
CA ASP A 6 -11.64 -12.85 -10.08
C ASP A 6 -11.46 -13.57 -8.72
N GLY A 7 -12.28 -13.19 -7.75
CA GLY A 7 -12.24 -13.75 -6.40
C GLY A 7 -10.97 -13.40 -5.60
N LEU A 8 -10.15 -12.45 -6.05
CA LEU A 8 -8.91 -12.08 -5.36
C LEU A 8 -9.18 -11.53 -3.95
N LYS A 9 -10.21 -10.69 -3.79
CA LYS A 9 -10.65 -10.17 -2.48
C LYS A 9 -11.03 -11.30 -1.51
N GLN A 10 -11.78 -12.29 -1.97
CA GLN A 10 -12.16 -13.45 -1.16
C GLN A 10 -10.94 -14.28 -0.76
N ARG A 11 -9.97 -14.44 -1.68
CA ARG A 11 -8.70 -15.14 -1.38
C ARG A 11 -7.87 -14.37 -0.34
N PHE A 12 -7.79 -13.04 -0.41
CA PHE A 12 -7.13 -12.23 0.62
C PHE A 12 -7.75 -12.43 1.99
N MET A 13 -9.09 -12.38 2.07
CA MET A 13 -9.82 -12.62 3.31
C MET A 13 -9.59 -14.04 3.84
N ALA A 14 -9.62 -15.06 2.98
CA ALA A 14 -9.40 -16.45 3.37
C ALA A 14 -7.98 -16.69 3.92
N MET A 15 -6.95 -16.13 3.26
CA MET A 15 -5.55 -16.22 3.69
C MET A 15 -5.25 -15.46 4.98
N SER A 16 -6.16 -14.60 5.40
CA SER A 16 -6.00 -13.72 6.55
C SER A 16 -6.66 -14.25 7.83
N GLN A 17 -7.39 -15.36 7.75
CA GLN A 17 -8.13 -15.87 8.91
C GLN A 17 -7.20 -16.18 10.09
N PRO A 18 -7.66 -15.96 11.33
CA PRO A 18 -6.97 -16.42 12.53
C PRO A 18 -6.76 -17.93 12.53
N ASP A 19 -5.86 -18.40 13.36
CA ASP A 19 -5.66 -19.83 13.60
C ASP A 19 -6.91 -20.47 14.27
N ALA A 20 -6.91 -21.79 14.42
CA ALA A 20 -8.07 -22.54 14.96
C ALA A 20 -8.48 -22.11 16.39
N ASP A 21 -7.56 -21.54 17.16
CA ASP A 21 -7.81 -20.98 18.50
C ASP A 21 -8.29 -19.50 18.48
N GLY A 22 -8.53 -18.96 17.30
CA GLY A 22 -9.01 -17.58 17.10
C GLY A 22 -7.92 -16.51 17.17
N VAL A 23 -6.64 -16.87 17.34
CA VAL A 23 -5.54 -15.92 17.43
C VAL A 23 -4.90 -15.68 16.06
N TYR A 24 -4.71 -14.41 15.72
CA TYR A 24 -4.04 -13.99 14.48
C TYR A 24 -2.50 -14.05 14.68
N ARG A 25 -1.89 -15.00 13.99
CA ARG A 25 -0.43 -15.20 14.04
C ARG A 25 0.18 -15.11 12.65
N ASN A 26 1.50 -14.96 12.61
CA ASN A 26 2.28 -14.95 11.37
C ASN A 26 1.80 -13.87 10.38
N GLY A 27 1.42 -12.69 10.87
CA GLY A 27 0.87 -11.60 10.06
C GLY A 27 1.81 -11.19 8.92
N ALA A 28 3.10 -11.08 9.15
CA ALA A 28 4.10 -10.79 8.12
C ALA A 28 4.08 -11.83 6.98
N ALA A 29 4.03 -13.14 7.32
CA ALA A 29 3.94 -14.20 6.32
C ALA A 29 2.61 -14.16 5.55
N LYS A 30 1.49 -13.85 6.23
CA LYS A 30 0.18 -13.68 5.59
C LYS A 30 0.17 -12.47 4.64
N ARG A 31 0.76 -11.33 5.04
CA ARG A 31 0.93 -10.14 4.17
C ARG A 31 1.76 -10.46 2.95
N LYS A 32 2.91 -11.12 3.15
CA LYS A 32 3.75 -11.57 2.03
C LYS A 32 2.98 -12.46 1.06
N ALA A 33 2.27 -13.45 1.55
CA ALA A 33 1.50 -14.37 0.71
C ALA A 33 0.40 -13.65 -0.08
N ARG A 34 -0.32 -12.67 0.52
CA ARG A 34 -1.29 -11.82 -0.19
C ARG A 34 -0.62 -10.96 -1.25
N THR A 35 0.53 -10.37 -0.92
CA THR A 35 1.31 -9.57 -1.88
C THR A 35 1.78 -10.41 -3.06
N ASP A 36 2.37 -11.57 -2.81
CA ASP A 36 2.82 -12.49 -3.87
C ASP A 36 1.64 -12.92 -4.76
N LEU A 37 0.48 -13.21 -4.16
CA LEU A 37 -0.74 -13.54 -4.87
C LEU A 37 -1.23 -12.36 -5.73
N ALA A 38 -1.26 -11.14 -5.18
CA ALA A 38 -1.65 -9.94 -5.92
C ALA A 38 -0.72 -9.69 -7.11
N MET A 39 0.60 -9.70 -6.89
CA MET A 39 1.60 -9.49 -7.93
C MET A 39 1.48 -10.51 -9.06
N GLY A 40 1.33 -11.80 -8.73
CA GLY A 40 1.15 -12.85 -9.73
C GLY A 40 -0.11 -12.70 -10.55
N ASN A 41 -1.26 -12.38 -9.91
CA ASN A 41 -2.53 -12.16 -10.62
C ASN A 41 -2.51 -10.88 -11.47
N LEU A 42 -1.84 -9.82 -11.02
CA LEU A 42 -1.70 -8.59 -11.81
C LEU A 42 -0.77 -8.78 -13.01
N THR A 43 0.29 -9.59 -12.87
CA THR A 43 1.14 -9.99 -14.00
C THR A 43 0.32 -10.77 -15.04
N GLN A 44 -0.50 -11.72 -14.59
CA GLN A 44 -1.38 -12.47 -15.49
C GLN A 44 -2.42 -11.56 -16.15
N LEU A 45 -3.04 -10.64 -15.39
CA LEU A 45 -3.99 -9.66 -15.93
C LEU A 45 -3.37 -8.78 -17.00
N TRP A 46 -2.11 -8.34 -16.81
CA TRP A 46 -1.37 -7.60 -17.83
C TRP A 46 -1.25 -8.40 -19.13
N ASN A 47 -0.86 -9.66 -19.04
CA ASN A 47 -0.75 -10.53 -20.21
C ASN A 47 -2.10 -10.73 -20.92
N GLU A 48 -3.18 -11.00 -20.16
CA GLU A 48 -4.55 -11.10 -20.68
C GLU A 48 -4.99 -9.80 -21.37
N ALA A 49 -4.66 -8.64 -20.80
CA ALA A 49 -4.94 -7.34 -21.38
C ALA A 49 -4.20 -7.15 -22.71
N CYS A 50 -2.90 -7.47 -22.76
CA CYS A 50 -2.10 -7.39 -23.98
C CYS A 50 -2.61 -8.31 -25.10
N GLU A 51 -3.13 -9.49 -24.76
CA GLU A 51 -3.68 -10.44 -25.73
C GLU A 51 -5.07 -10.02 -26.27
N THR A 52 -5.81 -9.20 -25.51
CA THR A 52 -7.20 -8.85 -25.83
C THR A 52 -7.40 -7.47 -26.46
N VAL A 53 -6.37 -6.62 -26.48
CA VAL A 53 -6.41 -5.34 -27.20
C VAL A 53 -6.31 -5.54 -28.71
N SER A 54 -6.73 -4.53 -29.49
CA SER A 54 -6.81 -4.60 -30.95
C SER A 54 -5.48 -4.29 -31.68
N PHE A 55 -4.38 -4.20 -30.93
CA PHE A 55 -3.03 -3.82 -31.44
C PHE A 55 -1.95 -4.58 -30.67
N ASP A 56 -0.76 -4.64 -31.23
CA ASP A 56 0.41 -5.23 -30.56
C ASP A 56 0.97 -4.25 -29.51
N VAL A 57 0.97 -4.67 -28.22
CA VAL A 57 1.58 -3.89 -27.14
C VAL A 57 3.10 -4.06 -27.23
N PRO A 58 3.88 -2.97 -27.32
CA PRO A 58 5.33 -3.07 -27.43
C PRO A 58 5.95 -3.67 -26.16
N ALA A 59 6.98 -4.49 -26.34
CA ALA A 59 7.70 -5.11 -25.22
C ALA A 59 8.49 -4.10 -24.37
N THR A 60 8.77 -2.91 -24.91
CA THR A 60 9.49 -1.82 -24.23
C THR A 60 8.71 -0.52 -24.32
N GLY A 61 8.98 0.41 -23.41
CA GLY A 61 8.37 1.74 -23.39
C GLY A 61 7.02 1.80 -22.71
N ILE A 62 6.49 0.71 -22.14
CA ILE A 62 5.28 0.72 -21.31
C ILE A 62 5.32 -0.43 -20.30
N GLY A 63 4.97 -0.14 -19.04
CA GLY A 63 4.94 -1.14 -17.98
C GLY A 63 3.92 -0.80 -16.89
N LEU A 64 3.53 -1.83 -16.15
CA LEU A 64 2.68 -1.75 -14.98
C LEU A 64 3.55 -1.82 -13.72
N GLY A 65 3.33 -0.90 -12.80
CA GLY A 65 3.99 -0.86 -11.50
C GLY A 65 2.99 -0.79 -10.34
N ALA A 66 3.45 -1.17 -9.16
CA ALA A 66 2.75 -0.98 -7.90
C ALA A 66 3.41 0.15 -7.10
N VAL A 67 2.60 0.85 -6.30
CA VAL A 67 3.05 1.78 -5.27
C VAL A 67 2.35 1.43 -3.94
N GLY A 68 2.58 2.21 -2.89
CA GLY A 68 1.83 2.08 -1.65
C GLY A 68 1.99 0.73 -0.93
N SER A 69 0.91 0.21 -0.37
CA SER A 69 0.90 -1.01 0.45
C SER A 69 1.34 -2.26 -0.33
N LEU A 70 0.95 -2.36 -1.60
CA LEU A 70 1.32 -3.47 -2.47
C LEU A 70 2.84 -3.49 -2.73
N ALA A 71 3.41 -2.32 -3.06
CA ALA A 71 4.85 -2.20 -3.29
C ALA A 71 5.69 -2.52 -2.05
N ARG A 72 5.20 -2.15 -0.86
CA ARG A 72 5.88 -2.42 0.42
C ARG A 72 5.69 -3.85 0.95
N GLY A 73 4.96 -4.73 0.26
CA GLY A 73 4.68 -6.07 0.75
C GLY A 73 3.70 -6.11 1.93
N GLN A 74 2.86 -5.08 2.07
CA GLN A 74 2.00 -4.84 3.22
C GLN A 74 0.51 -4.97 2.89
N VAL A 75 0.13 -5.77 1.89
CA VAL A 75 -1.28 -5.95 1.50
C VAL A 75 -2.10 -6.51 2.66
N GLY A 76 -3.12 -5.76 3.07
CA GLY A 76 -4.07 -6.18 4.10
C GLY A 76 -5.21 -7.03 3.53
N PRO A 77 -6.07 -7.61 4.40
CA PRO A 77 -7.21 -8.44 3.98
C PRO A 77 -8.22 -7.73 3.07
N SER A 78 -8.36 -6.42 3.23
CA SER A 78 -9.27 -5.56 2.45
C SER A 78 -8.57 -4.33 1.87
N SER A 79 -7.23 -4.38 1.74
CA SER A 79 -6.48 -3.25 1.16
C SER A 79 -6.88 -2.98 -0.28
N ASP A 80 -6.88 -1.71 -0.63
CA ASP A 80 -6.86 -1.22 -2.00
C ASP A 80 -5.59 -1.65 -2.75
N LEU A 81 -5.64 -1.53 -4.06
CA LEU A 81 -4.49 -1.70 -4.95
C LEU A 81 -4.10 -0.33 -5.51
N ASP A 82 -2.86 0.07 -5.25
CA ASP A 82 -2.28 1.30 -5.81
C ASP A 82 -1.43 0.93 -7.04
N LEU A 83 -1.92 1.22 -8.24
CA LEU A 83 -1.31 0.80 -9.50
C LEU A 83 -0.96 1.99 -10.40
N VAL A 84 0.12 1.86 -11.14
CA VAL A 84 0.53 2.85 -12.13
C VAL A 84 0.94 2.18 -13.43
N VAL A 85 0.44 2.69 -14.55
CA VAL A 85 1.01 2.43 -15.86
C VAL A 85 1.97 3.57 -16.19
N ILE A 86 3.24 3.23 -16.41
CA ILE A 86 4.27 4.18 -16.86
C ILE A 86 4.56 3.91 -18.33
N TYR A 87 4.60 4.96 -19.13
CA TYR A 87 4.84 4.82 -20.55
C TYR A 87 5.74 5.91 -21.13
N GLU A 88 6.44 5.60 -22.21
CA GLU A 88 7.12 6.58 -23.05
C GLU A 88 6.16 7.24 -24.02
N PRO A 89 6.27 8.56 -24.29
CA PRO A 89 5.27 9.33 -25.06
C PRO A 89 4.92 8.79 -26.46
N HIS A 90 5.77 7.95 -27.03
CA HIS A 90 5.58 7.40 -28.37
C HIS A 90 5.35 5.89 -28.40
N ALA A 91 5.26 5.25 -27.23
CA ALA A 91 5.05 3.80 -27.16
C ALA A 91 3.68 3.39 -27.69
N LEU A 92 2.63 4.17 -27.36
CA LEU A 92 1.24 3.95 -27.78
C LEU A 92 0.59 5.31 -28.09
N THR A 93 -0.43 5.28 -28.96
CA THR A 93 -1.34 6.43 -29.11
C THR A 93 -2.27 6.54 -27.89
N ASP A 94 -2.88 7.72 -27.69
CA ASP A 94 -3.82 7.94 -26.58
C ASP A 94 -5.01 6.94 -26.63
N GLN A 95 -5.48 6.57 -27.83
CA GLN A 95 -6.55 5.61 -27.98
C GLN A 95 -6.11 4.20 -27.56
N GLN A 96 -4.93 3.75 -27.98
CA GLN A 96 -4.36 2.46 -27.59
C GLN A 96 -4.09 2.38 -26.09
N LEU A 97 -3.56 3.46 -25.51
CA LEU A 97 -3.29 3.57 -24.09
C LEU A 97 -4.57 3.46 -23.27
N ASN A 98 -5.64 4.17 -23.68
CA ASN A 98 -6.94 4.07 -23.04
C ASN A 98 -7.57 2.67 -23.17
N GLU A 99 -7.42 2.02 -24.33
CA GLU A 99 -7.92 0.65 -24.54
C GLU A 99 -7.20 -0.33 -23.59
N LEU A 100 -5.87 -0.30 -23.53
CA LEU A 100 -5.09 -1.14 -22.63
C LEU A 100 -5.41 -0.86 -21.15
N ALA A 101 -5.45 0.40 -20.76
CA ALA A 101 -5.78 0.81 -19.40
C ALA A 101 -7.17 0.29 -18.97
N ASN A 102 -8.18 0.39 -19.84
CA ASN A 102 -9.50 -0.13 -19.55
C ASN A 102 -9.50 -1.66 -19.36
N LYS A 103 -8.71 -2.40 -20.16
CA LYS A 103 -8.57 -3.85 -20.01
C LYS A 103 -7.91 -4.26 -18.69
N LEU A 104 -7.11 -3.37 -18.08
CA LEU A 104 -6.51 -3.57 -16.77
C LEU A 104 -7.47 -3.20 -15.63
N TRP A 105 -8.16 -2.05 -15.73
CA TRP A 105 -8.91 -1.51 -14.60
C TRP A 105 -10.28 -2.14 -14.40
N TYR A 106 -11.03 -2.39 -15.47
CA TYR A 106 -12.39 -2.95 -15.36
C TYR A 106 -12.42 -4.30 -14.63
N PRO A 107 -11.56 -5.29 -14.93
CA PRO A 107 -11.58 -6.55 -14.21
C PRO A 107 -11.28 -6.41 -12.71
N ILE A 108 -10.44 -5.43 -12.31
CA ILE A 108 -10.14 -5.17 -10.90
C ILE A 108 -11.37 -4.62 -10.19
N TRP A 109 -12.04 -3.62 -10.78
CA TRP A 109 -13.29 -3.08 -10.22
C TRP A 109 -14.41 -4.13 -10.15
N ASP A 110 -14.55 -4.95 -11.18
CA ASP A 110 -15.55 -6.02 -11.23
C ASP A 110 -15.29 -7.10 -10.16
N SER A 111 -14.02 -7.29 -9.76
CA SER A 111 -13.65 -8.21 -8.66
C SER A 111 -14.03 -7.69 -7.27
N GLY A 112 -14.49 -6.44 -7.17
CA GLY A 112 -14.83 -5.77 -5.91
C GLY A 112 -13.63 -5.31 -5.08
N LEU A 113 -12.44 -5.24 -5.68
CA LEU A 113 -11.27 -4.60 -5.10
C LEU A 113 -11.33 -3.10 -5.33
N ASP A 114 -10.94 -2.34 -4.30
CA ASP A 114 -10.72 -0.91 -4.43
C ASP A 114 -9.39 -0.68 -5.18
N LEU A 115 -9.38 0.29 -6.08
CA LEU A 115 -8.25 0.57 -6.96
C LEU A 115 -7.97 2.07 -7.03
N ASP A 116 -6.78 2.47 -6.61
CA ASP A 116 -6.18 3.76 -6.99
C ASP A 116 -5.25 3.53 -8.18
N GLN A 117 -5.53 4.23 -9.29
CA GLN A 117 -4.82 3.99 -10.53
C GLN A 117 -4.37 5.30 -11.18
N SER A 118 -3.24 5.23 -11.86
CA SER A 118 -2.79 6.33 -12.69
C SER A 118 -2.06 5.82 -13.94
N VAL A 119 -2.12 6.62 -14.99
CA VAL A 119 -1.40 6.39 -16.26
C VAL A 119 -0.56 7.63 -16.52
N ARG A 120 0.76 7.48 -16.57
CA ARG A 120 1.69 8.61 -16.57
C ARG A 120 2.91 8.34 -17.44
N THR A 121 3.43 9.38 -18.07
CA THR A 121 4.79 9.36 -18.59
C THR A 121 5.81 9.48 -17.44
N VAL A 122 7.06 9.07 -17.68
CA VAL A 122 8.17 9.27 -16.73
C VAL A 122 8.25 10.73 -16.25
N ALA A 123 8.17 11.68 -17.17
CA ALA A 123 8.20 13.10 -16.85
C ALA A 123 7.03 13.55 -15.95
N GLN A 124 5.83 12.97 -16.14
CA GLN A 124 4.68 13.25 -15.29
C GLN A 124 4.83 12.62 -13.90
N CYS A 125 5.44 11.43 -13.77
CA CYS A 125 5.77 10.83 -12.48
C CYS A 125 6.73 11.75 -11.70
N GLU A 126 7.80 12.20 -12.33
CA GLU A 126 8.76 13.14 -11.75
C GLU A 126 8.10 14.46 -11.33
N ALA A 127 7.27 15.04 -12.20
CA ALA A 127 6.61 16.30 -11.92
C ALA A 127 5.62 16.24 -10.74
N VAL A 128 4.92 15.11 -10.58
CA VAL A 128 4.03 14.88 -9.43
C VAL A 128 4.82 14.78 -8.14
N THR A 129 5.91 14.00 -8.15
CA THR A 129 6.75 13.84 -6.94
C THR A 129 7.43 15.15 -6.52
N ASP A 130 7.70 16.07 -7.43
CA ASP A 130 8.26 17.37 -7.10
C ASP A 130 7.27 18.31 -6.40
N ARG A 131 5.95 18.14 -6.63
CA ARG A 131 4.90 19.07 -6.19
C ARG A 131 4.06 18.56 -5.05
N ASP A 132 3.87 17.25 -4.98
CA ASP A 132 2.98 16.58 -4.03
C ASP A 132 3.81 15.71 -3.09
N LEU A 133 3.82 16.05 -1.80
CA LEU A 133 4.61 15.33 -0.81
C LEU A 133 4.09 13.91 -0.53
N PRO A 134 2.78 13.69 -0.31
CA PRO A 134 2.21 12.35 -0.19
C PRO A 134 2.51 11.46 -1.39
N ALA A 135 2.36 11.98 -2.61
CA ALA A 135 2.70 11.27 -3.83
C ALA A 135 4.20 10.96 -3.88
N ALA A 136 5.07 11.93 -3.57
CA ALA A 136 6.51 11.71 -3.54
C ALA A 136 6.90 10.54 -2.63
N MET A 137 6.35 10.50 -1.40
CA MET A 137 6.61 9.42 -0.46
C MET A 137 6.09 8.06 -0.95
N GLY A 138 4.91 8.03 -1.58
CA GLY A 138 4.36 6.81 -2.16
C GLY A 138 5.18 6.26 -3.34
N TRP A 139 5.68 7.16 -4.19
CA TRP A 139 6.49 6.79 -5.35
C TRP A 139 7.90 6.31 -5.01
N LEU A 140 8.42 6.59 -3.80
CA LEU A 140 9.70 6.02 -3.34
C LEU A 140 9.67 4.49 -3.23
N ASP A 141 8.49 3.91 -3.13
CA ASP A 141 8.29 2.47 -2.98
C ASP A 141 7.93 1.79 -4.32
N VAL A 142 7.87 2.52 -5.45
CA VAL A 142 7.42 1.95 -6.73
C VAL A 142 8.22 0.71 -7.13
N VAL A 143 7.50 -0.36 -7.50
CA VAL A 143 8.10 -1.62 -7.96
C VAL A 143 7.42 -2.10 -9.25
N PRO A 144 8.16 -2.80 -10.14
CA PRO A 144 7.59 -3.34 -11.36
C PRO A 144 6.66 -4.53 -11.10
N ILE A 145 5.62 -4.67 -11.93
CA ILE A 145 4.72 -5.84 -11.98
C ILE A 145 4.88 -6.56 -13.31
N ALA A 146 4.72 -5.84 -14.44
CA ALA A 146 4.71 -6.44 -15.77
C ALA A 146 5.02 -5.41 -16.87
N GLY A 147 5.20 -5.86 -18.11
CA GLY A 147 5.60 -5.04 -19.24
C GLY A 147 7.07 -4.68 -19.19
N ASP A 148 7.43 -3.45 -19.54
CA ASP A 148 8.80 -2.95 -19.43
C ASP A 148 9.19 -2.67 -17.97
N THR A 149 9.67 -3.70 -17.28
CA THR A 149 10.12 -3.59 -15.88
C THR A 149 11.33 -2.66 -15.75
N GLY A 150 12.19 -2.59 -16.75
CA GLY A 150 13.35 -1.69 -16.79
C GLY A 150 12.94 -0.21 -16.80
N LEU A 151 11.84 0.12 -17.49
CA LEU A 151 11.27 1.47 -17.48
C LEU A 151 10.78 1.85 -16.07
N ILE A 152 10.09 0.93 -15.37
CA ILE A 152 9.62 1.16 -14.00
C ILE A 152 10.81 1.34 -13.05
N GLU A 153 11.81 0.45 -13.11
CA GLU A 153 13.00 0.51 -12.26
C GLU A 153 13.82 1.78 -12.48
N SER A 154 14.03 2.18 -13.74
CA SER A 154 14.74 3.42 -14.06
C SER A 154 13.97 4.66 -13.56
N THR A 155 12.64 4.64 -13.65
CA THR A 155 11.79 5.70 -13.11
C THR A 155 11.91 5.77 -11.58
N ALA A 156 11.90 4.62 -10.88
CA ALA A 156 12.12 4.55 -9.43
C ALA A 156 13.46 5.17 -9.01
N VAL A 157 14.53 4.83 -9.73
CA VAL A 157 15.86 5.41 -9.50
C VAL A 157 15.86 6.92 -9.70
N SER A 158 15.26 7.42 -10.79
CA SER A 158 15.16 8.86 -11.07
C SER A 158 14.41 9.59 -9.95
N ILE A 159 13.26 9.06 -9.52
CA ILE A 159 12.47 9.63 -8.43
C ILE A 159 13.28 9.67 -7.12
N LEU A 160 13.96 8.59 -6.76
CA LEU A 160 14.80 8.53 -5.56
C LEU A 160 15.94 9.55 -5.60
N GLU A 161 16.60 9.72 -6.74
CA GLU A 161 17.66 10.73 -6.89
C GLU A 161 17.12 12.15 -6.74
N ARG A 162 15.97 12.45 -7.34
CA ARG A 162 15.29 13.76 -7.22
C ARG A 162 14.88 14.01 -5.76
N TRP A 163 14.33 13.00 -5.10
CA TRP A 163 14.00 13.05 -3.68
C TRP A 163 15.21 13.42 -2.83
N ARG A 164 16.34 12.73 -3.01
CA ARG A 164 17.60 13.03 -2.29
C ARG A 164 18.08 14.45 -2.53
N LYS A 165 18.03 14.94 -3.76
CA LYS A 165 18.41 16.33 -4.09
C LYS A 165 17.50 17.37 -3.45
N ALA A 166 16.19 17.09 -3.35
CA ALA A 166 15.18 17.99 -2.84
C ALA A 166 14.95 17.91 -1.32
N ALA A 167 15.26 16.77 -0.70
CA ALA A 167 14.81 16.41 0.66
C ALA A 167 15.13 17.45 1.73
N ARG A 168 16.36 18.04 1.71
CA ARG A 168 16.72 19.09 2.67
C ARG A 168 15.83 20.34 2.55
N LYS A 169 15.42 20.72 1.34
CA LYS A 169 14.52 21.85 1.12
C LYS A 169 13.08 21.53 1.51
N ARG A 170 12.69 20.27 1.35
CA ARG A 170 11.34 19.77 1.68
C ARG A 170 11.18 19.33 3.15
N LEU A 171 12.25 19.40 3.96
CA LEU A 171 12.18 18.97 5.37
C LEU A 171 11.13 19.74 6.17
N SER A 172 10.98 21.05 5.94
CA SER A 172 9.94 21.86 6.59
C SER A 172 8.53 21.46 6.17
N GLU A 173 8.33 21.06 4.90
CA GLU A 173 7.08 20.53 4.38
C GLU A 173 6.74 19.18 5.04
N LEU A 174 7.71 18.27 5.14
CA LEU A 174 7.59 16.99 5.84
C LEU A 174 7.16 17.17 7.31
N LEU A 175 7.85 18.05 8.03
CA LEU A 175 7.53 18.35 9.44
C LEU A 175 6.16 19.03 9.57
N GLY A 176 5.83 19.92 8.65
CA GLY A 176 4.52 20.56 8.58
C GLY A 176 3.39 19.56 8.38
N SER A 177 3.54 18.63 7.43
CA SER A 177 2.58 17.56 7.19
C SER A 177 2.40 16.67 8.42
N ALA A 178 3.49 16.26 9.08
CA ALA A 178 3.43 15.46 10.31
C ALA A 178 2.71 16.22 11.44
N LYS A 179 2.93 17.55 11.55
CA LYS A 179 2.26 18.39 12.54
C LYS A 179 0.76 18.53 12.24
N SER A 180 0.39 18.80 10.99
CA SER A 180 -1.02 18.90 10.59
C SER A 180 -1.79 17.60 10.88
N ARG A 181 -1.18 16.42 10.61
CA ARG A 181 -1.78 15.14 10.98
C ARG A 181 -1.92 14.99 12.50
N LEU A 182 -0.92 15.42 13.27
CA LEU A 182 -1.03 15.41 14.74
C LEU A 182 -2.18 16.29 15.24
N ASP A 183 -2.37 17.46 14.65
CA ASP A 183 -3.43 18.41 15.03
C ASP A 183 -4.82 17.86 14.64
N GLU A 184 -4.93 17.12 13.54
CA GLU A 184 -6.19 16.55 13.03
C GLU A 184 -6.53 15.21 13.70
N PHE A 185 -5.59 14.27 13.76
CA PHE A 185 -5.81 12.89 14.20
C PHE A 185 -5.30 12.61 15.63
N GLY A 186 -4.61 13.56 16.25
CA GLY A 186 -4.05 13.43 17.59
C GLY A 186 -2.94 12.38 17.73
N ARG A 187 -2.69 11.94 18.98
CA ARG A 187 -1.71 10.89 19.28
C ARG A 187 -2.44 9.58 19.55
N MET A 188 -2.10 8.52 18.83
CA MET A 188 -2.74 7.21 18.89
C MET A 188 -2.90 6.70 20.33
N ALA A 189 -1.85 6.81 21.16
CA ALA A 189 -1.83 6.33 22.54
C ALA A 189 -2.81 7.05 23.50
N TYR A 190 -3.42 8.17 23.09
CA TYR A 190 -4.32 8.97 23.94
C TYR A 190 -5.75 9.10 23.38
N ILE A 191 -6.07 8.34 22.36
CA ILE A 191 -7.37 8.39 21.67
C ILE A 191 -8.08 7.06 21.81
N ASN A 192 -9.32 7.07 22.27
CA ASN A 192 -10.11 5.85 22.46
C ASN A 192 -10.43 5.12 21.16
N GLN A 193 -10.55 5.81 20.05
CA GLN A 193 -10.86 5.25 18.72
C GLN A 193 -9.89 5.86 17.70
N PRO A 194 -8.60 5.46 17.74
CA PRO A 194 -7.61 6.04 16.86
C PRO A 194 -7.76 5.57 15.41
N ASP A 195 -7.38 6.46 14.50
CA ASP A 195 -6.94 6.02 13.17
C ASP A 195 -5.50 5.52 13.28
N ILE A 196 -5.29 4.21 13.18
CA ILE A 196 -3.96 3.59 13.33
C ILE A 196 -3.02 3.87 12.15
N LYS A 197 -3.52 4.47 11.06
CA LYS A 197 -2.72 4.90 9.92
C LYS A 197 -2.30 6.37 10.09
N GLU A 198 -3.24 7.26 10.35
CA GLU A 198 -3.01 8.70 10.29
C GLU A 198 -2.62 9.34 11.63
N ALA A 199 -3.07 8.80 12.79
CA ALA A 199 -2.70 9.32 14.09
C ALA A 199 -1.18 9.26 14.31
N ARG A 200 -0.64 10.18 15.11
CA ARG A 200 0.78 10.16 15.46
C ARG A 200 1.14 8.88 16.23
N GLY A 201 2.17 8.20 15.76
CA GLY A 201 2.56 6.85 16.20
C GLY A 201 1.97 5.75 15.29
N GLY A 202 1.20 6.11 14.26
CA GLY A 202 0.58 5.19 13.31
C GLY A 202 1.44 4.86 12.09
N LEU A 203 0.85 4.08 11.17
CA LEU A 203 1.55 3.56 9.98
C LEU A 203 2.08 4.64 9.05
N ARG A 204 1.44 5.83 8.98
CA ARG A 204 1.93 6.95 8.16
C ARG A 204 3.27 7.50 8.66
N ASP A 205 3.54 7.40 9.96
CA ASP A 205 4.84 7.81 10.51
C ASP A 205 5.96 6.86 10.07
N SER A 206 5.67 5.56 9.87
CA SER A 206 6.66 4.63 9.31
C SER A 206 7.02 4.95 7.85
N VAL A 207 6.06 5.41 7.05
CA VAL A 207 6.30 5.89 5.69
C VAL A 207 7.17 7.15 5.71
N LEU A 208 6.89 8.09 6.63
CA LEU A 208 7.71 9.29 6.81
C LEU A 208 9.16 8.95 7.21
N VAL A 209 9.34 8.03 8.15
CA VAL A 209 10.68 7.55 8.58
C VAL A 209 11.42 6.92 7.39
N SER A 210 10.74 6.09 6.59
CA SER A 210 11.34 5.48 5.40
C SER A 210 11.75 6.54 4.37
N ALA A 211 10.93 7.56 4.15
CA ALA A 211 11.23 8.66 3.23
C ALA A 211 12.44 9.50 3.71
N LEU A 212 12.56 9.75 5.03
CA LEU A 212 13.72 10.41 5.62
C LEU A 212 14.99 9.56 5.46
N ALA A 213 14.91 8.27 5.71
CA ALA A 213 16.03 7.36 5.53
C ALA A 213 16.47 7.28 4.06
N ALA A 214 15.52 7.18 3.12
CA ALA A 214 15.79 7.18 1.68
C ALA A 214 16.49 8.46 1.20
N SER A 215 16.26 9.58 1.90
CA SER A 215 16.90 10.87 1.62
C SER A 215 18.32 11.02 2.17
N TRP A 216 18.79 10.08 3.01
CA TRP A 216 20.03 10.15 3.79
C TRP A 216 20.11 11.29 4.81
N LEU A 217 18.96 11.89 5.17
CA LEU A 217 18.91 12.92 6.22
C LEU A 217 18.87 12.32 7.62
N ALA A 218 18.45 11.08 7.77
CA ALA A 218 18.41 10.35 9.02
C ALA A 218 18.57 8.85 8.75
N ASP A 219 19.09 8.13 9.74
CA ASP A 219 19.11 6.68 9.73
C ASP A 219 17.71 6.14 10.10
N ARG A 220 17.35 5.00 9.49
CA ARG A 220 16.13 4.29 9.84
C ARG A 220 16.35 3.55 11.17
N PRO A 221 15.49 3.74 12.17
CA PRO A 221 15.53 2.90 13.38
C PRO A 221 15.27 1.44 13.03
N HIS A 222 15.80 0.54 13.86
CA HIS A 222 15.66 -0.91 13.75
C HIS A 222 15.23 -1.54 15.07
N GLY A 223 15.04 -2.86 15.10
CA GLY A 223 14.67 -3.61 16.29
C GLY A 223 13.26 -3.29 16.77
N THR A 224 13.11 -2.73 17.94
CA THR A 224 11.80 -2.41 18.54
C THR A 224 10.90 -1.55 17.64
N TYR A 225 11.50 -0.75 16.77
CA TYR A 225 10.74 0.02 15.77
C TYR A 225 10.13 -0.91 14.71
N ASP A 226 10.90 -1.87 14.19
CA ASP A 226 10.39 -2.83 13.22
C ASP A 226 9.26 -3.68 13.83
N ASP A 227 9.45 -4.14 15.07
CA ASP A 227 8.45 -4.90 15.83
C ASP A 227 7.15 -4.09 16.02
N ALA A 228 7.27 -2.79 16.31
CA ALA A 228 6.10 -1.91 16.46
C ALA A 228 5.34 -1.73 15.15
N VAL A 229 6.04 -1.53 14.01
CA VAL A 229 5.42 -1.42 12.69
C VAL A 229 4.70 -2.72 12.32
N GLU A 230 5.34 -3.89 12.51
CA GLU A 230 4.73 -5.19 12.26
C GLU A 230 3.47 -5.41 13.12
N ARG A 231 3.53 -5.03 14.41
CA ARG A 231 2.37 -5.11 15.29
C ARG A 231 1.21 -4.21 14.84
N LEU A 232 1.50 -2.98 14.40
CA LEU A 232 0.47 -2.08 13.84
C LEU A 232 -0.16 -2.66 12.57
N LEU A 233 0.63 -3.31 11.72
CA LEU A 233 0.13 -4.01 10.55
C LEU A 233 -0.76 -5.20 10.93
N ASP A 234 -0.43 -5.93 11.99
CA ASP A 234 -1.28 -7.01 12.52
C ASP A 234 -2.60 -6.47 13.08
N VAL A 235 -2.56 -5.33 13.81
CA VAL A 235 -3.77 -4.63 14.28
C VAL A 235 -4.64 -4.22 13.10
N ARG A 236 -4.06 -3.63 12.04
CA ARG A 236 -4.79 -3.26 10.81
C ARG A 236 -5.46 -4.47 10.17
N ASP A 237 -4.71 -5.56 10.01
CA ASP A 237 -5.24 -6.78 9.41
C ASP A 237 -6.43 -7.32 10.22
N CYS A 238 -6.34 -7.31 11.57
CA CYS A 238 -7.45 -7.68 12.45
C CYS A 238 -8.65 -6.72 12.34
N ILE A 239 -8.42 -5.41 12.22
CA ILE A 239 -9.50 -4.42 11.99
C ILE A 239 -10.22 -4.74 10.67
N HIS A 240 -9.50 -4.99 9.58
CA HIS A 240 -10.09 -5.34 8.29
C HIS A 240 -10.94 -6.62 8.37
N LEU A 241 -10.47 -7.65 9.10
CA LEU A 241 -11.23 -8.88 9.30
C LEU A 241 -12.51 -8.67 10.10
N VAL A 242 -12.44 -7.87 11.16
CA VAL A 242 -13.60 -7.58 12.03
C VAL A 242 -14.60 -6.66 11.34
N ALA A 243 -14.12 -5.66 10.61
CA ALA A 243 -14.95 -4.67 9.93
C ALA A 243 -15.49 -5.19 8.57
N GLY A 244 -14.84 -6.18 7.95
CA GLY A 244 -15.17 -6.68 6.62
C GLY A 244 -14.91 -5.70 5.48
N LYS A 245 -14.13 -4.65 5.71
CA LYS A 245 -13.81 -3.59 4.75
C LYS A 245 -12.46 -2.94 5.04
N ASP A 246 -11.94 -2.18 4.09
CA ASP A 246 -10.80 -1.31 4.32
C ASP A 246 -11.17 -0.18 5.29
N THR A 247 -10.52 -0.18 6.44
CA THR A 247 -10.61 0.88 7.44
C THR A 247 -9.44 0.82 8.42
N ASN A 248 -8.92 1.98 8.80
CA ASN A 248 -7.85 2.08 9.79
C ASN A 248 -8.35 2.58 11.16
N MET A 249 -9.67 2.77 11.29
CA MET A 249 -10.29 3.22 12.53
C MET A 249 -10.50 2.05 13.50
N LEU A 250 -9.82 2.07 14.64
CA LEU A 250 -10.06 1.12 15.72
C LEU A 250 -11.26 1.56 16.57
N LEU A 251 -12.47 1.36 16.01
CA LEU A 251 -13.72 1.74 16.66
C LEU A 251 -14.00 0.88 17.89
N SER A 252 -14.67 1.45 18.90
CA SER A 252 -15.03 0.74 20.14
C SER A 252 -15.68 -0.64 19.92
N PRO A 253 -16.61 -0.84 18.96
CA PRO A 253 -17.19 -2.16 18.70
C PRO A 253 -16.19 -3.21 18.19
N TYR A 254 -15.03 -2.77 17.66
CA TYR A 254 -14.00 -3.68 17.12
C TYR A 254 -12.94 -4.06 18.16
N GLN A 255 -12.69 -3.19 19.16
CA GLN A 255 -11.57 -3.31 20.09
C GLN A 255 -11.48 -4.66 20.78
N ALA A 256 -12.60 -5.12 21.37
CA ALA A 256 -12.64 -6.42 22.06
C ALA A 256 -12.26 -7.60 21.15
N LYS A 257 -12.80 -7.62 19.92
CA LYS A 257 -12.49 -8.66 18.94
C LYS A 257 -11.05 -8.59 18.46
N VAL A 258 -10.57 -7.39 18.15
CA VAL A 258 -9.18 -7.17 17.70
C VAL A 258 -8.21 -7.59 18.80
N ALA A 259 -8.46 -7.21 20.06
CA ALA A 259 -7.64 -7.61 21.20
C ALA A 259 -7.60 -9.14 21.38
N ALA A 260 -8.76 -9.81 21.29
CA ALA A 260 -8.83 -11.26 21.36
C ALA A 260 -8.03 -11.93 20.22
N MET A 261 -8.20 -11.45 18.99
CA MET A 261 -7.44 -11.96 17.83
C MET A 261 -5.94 -11.78 17.98
N LEU A 262 -5.48 -10.73 18.65
CA LEU A 262 -4.06 -10.48 18.90
C LEU A 262 -3.53 -11.19 20.17
N GLY A 263 -4.38 -11.98 20.87
CA GLY A 263 -4.00 -12.67 22.10
C GLY A 263 -3.73 -11.71 23.26
N LEU A 264 -4.30 -10.50 23.23
CA LEU A 264 -4.11 -9.45 24.24
C LEU A 264 -5.20 -9.46 25.35
N THR A 265 -6.09 -10.42 25.35
CA THR A 265 -7.11 -10.54 26.39
C THR A 265 -6.53 -11.24 27.63
N ASP A 266 -6.51 -10.54 28.74
CA ASP A 266 -6.30 -11.16 30.04
C ASP A 266 -7.67 -11.63 30.56
N PRO A 267 -7.89 -12.94 30.74
CA PRO A 267 -9.17 -13.46 31.24
C PRO A 267 -9.51 -12.97 32.66
N THR A 268 -8.55 -12.37 33.37
CA THR A 268 -8.74 -11.82 34.73
C THR A 268 -9.08 -10.32 34.73
N LEU A 269 -8.95 -9.63 33.57
CA LEU A 269 -9.23 -8.20 33.46
C LEU A 269 -10.37 -7.95 32.47
N PRO A 270 -11.59 -7.64 32.95
CA PRO A 270 -12.73 -7.36 32.06
C PRO A 270 -12.62 -6.03 31.29
N ASP A 271 -11.58 -5.24 31.52
CA ASP A 271 -11.45 -3.88 30.98
C ASP A 271 -10.35 -3.78 29.92
N LEU A 272 -10.77 -3.41 28.73
CA LEU A 272 -9.94 -3.29 27.52
C LEU A 272 -9.07 -2.03 27.47
N SER A 273 -8.99 -1.26 28.55
CA SER A 273 -8.19 -0.03 28.63
C SER A 273 -6.66 -0.26 28.60
N LEU A 274 -6.21 -1.52 28.51
CA LEU A 274 -4.81 -1.93 28.56
C LEU A 274 -4.31 -2.60 27.27
N ILE A 275 -4.76 -2.17 26.10
CA ILE A 275 -4.01 -2.48 24.89
C ILE A 275 -2.77 -1.56 24.91
N PRO A 276 -1.58 -2.06 25.20
CA PRO A 276 -0.37 -1.26 25.04
C PRO A 276 -0.11 -1.18 23.53
N ILE A 277 -0.55 -0.09 22.91
CA ILE A 277 -0.21 0.29 21.54
C ILE A 277 1.08 1.09 21.58
#